data_3add14f64a3f34cea1522a053d4cc148
#
_entry.id   3add14f64a3f34cea1522a053d4cc148
#
_cell.length_a   1.000
_cell.length_b   1.000
_cell.length_c   1.000
_cell.angle_alpha   90.00
_cell.angle_beta   90.00
_cell.angle_gamma   90.00
#
_symmetry.space_group_name_H-M   'P 1'
#
loop_
_entity.id
_entity.type
_entity.pdbx_description
1 polymer ?
#
loop_
_entity_poly.entity_id
_entity_poly.type
_entity_poly.pdbx_seq_one_letter_code
_entity_poly.pdbx_strand_id
1 'polypeptide(L)'
;EVQLVESGGGLVQPGGSLRLSCAASGFTFSTYAMNWVRQAPGKGLEWVGRIRSKANNYATAYADSVKGRFTISRDDSKNTLYLQMNSLRAEDTAVYYCVRHGNFGASYVSWFAYWGQGTLVTVSS
;
A
#
# COMPACT_ATOMS: atom_id res chain seq x y z
N GLU A 1 20.51 -3.80 -2.02
CA GLU A 1 19.43 -3.60 -3.00
C GLU A 1 18.11 -3.31 -2.32
N VAL A 2 17.25 -2.60 -2.99
CA VAL A 2 15.93 -2.27 -2.45
C VAL A 2 15.05 -3.51 -2.49
N GLN A 3 14.42 -3.81 -1.35
CA GLN A 3 13.46 -4.90 -1.26
C GLN A 3 12.21 -4.42 -0.54
N LEU A 4 11.05 -4.83 -1.07
CA LEU A 4 9.74 -4.59 -0.50
C LEU A 4 8.99 -5.92 -0.48
N VAL A 5 8.59 -6.37 0.71
CA VAL A 5 7.97 -7.68 0.87
C VAL A 5 6.63 -7.52 1.57
N GLU A 6 5.55 -7.75 0.83
CA GLU A 6 4.19 -7.68 1.36
C GLU A 6 3.81 -9.00 2.02
N SER A 7 2.92 -8.90 3.00
CA SER A 7 2.32 -10.05 3.67
C SER A 7 0.95 -9.69 4.22
N GLY A 8 0.19 -10.70 4.62
CA GLY A 8 -1.11 -10.50 5.25
C GLY A 8 -2.31 -10.75 4.36
N GLY A 9 -2.08 -11.02 3.08
CA GLY A 9 -3.16 -11.36 2.16
C GLY A 9 -3.81 -12.69 2.49
N GLY A 10 -5.00 -12.90 1.95
CA GLY A 10 -5.74 -14.14 2.16
C GLY A 10 -7.18 -13.99 1.74
N LEU A 11 -7.96 -15.00 2.09
CA LEU A 11 -9.40 -15.06 1.81
C LEU A 11 -10.15 -14.46 2.98
N VAL A 12 -11.09 -13.57 2.69
CA VAL A 12 -11.90 -12.90 3.70
C VAL A 12 -13.33 -12.76 3.16
N GLN A 13 -14.31 -12.76 4.08
CA GLN A 13 -15.71 -12.58 3.70
C GLN A 13 -16.04 -11.10 3.48
N PRO A 14 -17.04 -10.79 2.64
CA PRO A 14 -17.52 -9.40 2.50
C PRO A 14 -17.90 -8.81 3.86
N GLY A 15 -17.55 -7.55 4.06
CA GLY A 15 -17.73 -6.87 5.33
C GLY A 15 -16.61 -7.10 6.33
N GLY A 16 -15.71 -8.02 6.05
CA GLY A 16 -14.59 -8.34 6.93
C GLY A 16 -13.47 -7.32 6.85
N SER A 17 -12.43 -7.58 7.63
CA SER A 17 -11.26 -6.72 7.74
C SER A 17 -9.98 -7.53 7.54
N LEU A 18 -8.94 -6.86 7.07
CA LEU A 18 -7.64 -7.47 6.85
C LEU A 18 -6.58 -6.38 7.00
N ARG A 19 -5.40 -6.73 7.49
CA ARG A 19 -4.28 -5.81 7.58
C ARG A 19 -3.10 -6.35 6.78
N LEU A 20 -2.65 -5.57 5.80
CA LEU A 20 -1.45 -5.90 5.04
C LEU A 20 -0.24 -5.19 5.63
N SER A 21 0.91 -5.83 5.53
CA SER A 21 2.20 -5.27 5.94
C SER A 21 3.16 -5.31 4.76
N CYS A 22 4.09 -4.36 4.75
CA CYS A 22 5.17 -4.33 3.78
C CYS A 22 6.46 -4.06 4.53
N ALA A 23 7.36 -5.02 4.52
CA ALA A 23 8.68 -4.88 5.12
C ALA A 23 9.64 -4.34 4.07
N ALA A 24 10.29 -3.21 4.39
CA ALA A 24 11.20 -2.52 3.48
C ALA A 24 12.64 -2.69 3.94
N SER A 25 13.56 -2.82 2.99
CA SER A 25 14.99 -2.86 3.27
C SER A 25 15.78 -2.33 2.09
N GLY A 26 17.05 -1.98 2.35
CA GLY A 26 17.98 -1.55 1.30
C GLY A 26 17.93 -0.05 1.01
N PHE A 27 17.19 0.72 1.79
CA PHE A 27 17.14 2.18 1.65
C PHE A 27 16.68 2.82 2.96
N THR A 28 16.84 4.14 3.07
CA THR A 28 16.39 4.87 4.26
C THR A 28 14.89 5.07 4.20
N PHE A 29 14.15 4.11 4.75
CA PHE A 29 12.69 4.04 4.65
C PHE A 29 12.01 5.35 5.08
N SER A 30 12.49 5.95 6.18
CA SER A 30 11.86 7.12 6.78
C SER A 30 11.83 8.36 5.88
N THR A 31 12.62 8.40 4.82
CA THR A 31 12.70 9.57 3.95
C THR A 31 11.80 9.52 2.73
N TYR A 32 11.14 8.38 2.50
CA TYR A 32 10.36 8.19 1.27
C TYR A 32 8.87 8.15 1.53
N ALA A 33 8.10 8.73 0.61
CA ALA A 33 6.68 8.47 0.52
C ALA A 33 6.45 7.05 0.01
N MET A 34 5.45 6.38 0.57
CA MET A 34 5.12 5.00 0.22
C MET A 34 3.68 4.93 -0.25
N ASN A 35 3.42 3.98 -1.16
CA ASN A 35 2.12 3.82 -1.79
C ASN A 35 1.65 2.38 -1.70
N TRP A 36 0.33 2.21 -1.75
CA TRP A 36 -0.30 0.94 -2.07
C TRP A 36 -0.98 1.07 -3.42
N VAL A 37 -0.76 0.07 -4.27
CA VAL A 37 -1.37 -0.04 -5.59
C VAL A 37 -1.93 -1.45 -5.71
N ARG A 38 -3.08 -1.61 -6.37
CA ARG A 38 -3.69 -2.94 -6.51
C ARG A 38 -4.00 -3.23 -7.97
N GLN A 39 -4.11 -4.51 -8.28
CA GLN A 39 -4.55 -4.95 -9.60
C GLN A 39 -5.57 -6.08 -9.43
N ALA A 40 -6.82 -5.79 -9.79
CA ALA A 40 -7.87 -6.78 -9.80
C ALA A 40 -7.70 -7.71 -11.01
N PRO A 41 -8.23 -8.95 -10.93
CA PRO A 41 -8.12 -9.90 -12.04
C PRO A 41 -8.64 -9.31 -13.36
N GLY A 42 -7.78 -9.37 -14.39
CA GLY A 42 -8.14 -8.89 -15.72
C GLY A 42 -8.27 -7.38 -15.87
N LYS A 43 -7.87 -6.61 -14.86
CA LYS A 43 -7.99 -5.15 -14.86
C LYS A 43 -6.62 -4.49 -14.78
N GLY A 44 -6.59 -3.17 -14.97
CA GLY A 44 -5.36 -2.41 -14.86
C GLY A 44 -4.98 -2.11 -13.41
N LEU A 45 -3.83 -1.49 -13.25
CA LEU A 45 -3.36 -1.05 -11.94
C LEU A 45 -4.25 0.10 -11.43
N GLU A 46 -4.57 0.05 -10.15
CA GLU A 46 -5.32 1.11 -9.47
C GLU A 46 -4.54 1.58 -8.25
N TRP A 47 -4.24 2.86 -8.18
CA TRP A 47 -3.62 3.46 -7.00
C TRP A 47 -4.64 3.45 -5.85
N VAL A 48 -4.21 2.96 -4.68
CA VAL A 48 -5.05 2.85 -3.49
C VAL A 48 -4.85 4.05 -2.56
N GLY A 49 -3.60 4.39 -2.30
CA GLY A 49 -3.30 5.50 -1.41
C GLY A 49 -1.80 5.66 -1.18
N ARG A 50 -1.47 6.72 -0.44
CA ARG A 50 -0.09 7.11 -0.18
C ARG A 50 0.03 7.64 1.24
N ILE A 51 1.19 7.42 1.85
CA ILE A 51 1.59 8.09 3.08
C ILE A 51 2.95 8.75 2.86
N ARG A 52 3.04 10.03 3.19
CA ARG A 52 4.29 10.77 3.09
C ARG A 52 5.20 10.45 4.27
N SER A 53 6.41 11.01 4.22
CA SER A 53 7.41 10.87 5.28
C SER A 53 7.07 11.76 6.47
N LYS A 54 7.82 11.56 7.57
CA LYS A 54 7.70 12.39 8.76
C LYS A 54 7.92 13.87 8.44
N ALA A 55 8.85 14.18 7.54
CA ALA A 55 9.12 15.56 7.12
C ALA A 55 7.89 16.24 6.53
N ASN A 56 6.92 15.47 6.05
CA ASN A 56 5.65 15.96 5.52
C ASN A 56 4.48 15.55 6.41
N ASN A 57 4.74 15.38 7.71
CA ASN A 57 3.74 15.10 8.75
C ASN A 57 2.95 13.82 8.50
N TYR A 58 3.55 12.84 7.82
CA TYR A 58 2.88 11.58 7.50
C TYR A 58 1.55 11.77 6.77
N ALA A 59 1.44 12.81 5.97
CA ALA A 59 0.19 13.12 5.27
C ALA A 59 -0.23 11.96 4.37
N THR A 60 -1.52 11.62 4.45
CA THR A 60 -2.10 10.52 3.65
C THR A 60 -3.04 11.04 2.59
N ALA A 61 -3.20 10.25 1.54
CA ALA A 61 -4.19 10.49 0.50
C ALA A 61 -4.69 9.13 0.03
N TYR A 62 -5.96 9.07 -0.38
CA TYR A 62 -6.63 7.82 -0.74
C TYR A 62 -7.40 7.99 -2.03
N ALA A 63 -7.53 6.89 -2.78
CA ALA A 63 -8.47 6.83 -3.88
C ALA A 63 -9.90 6.91 -3.34
N ASP A 64 -10.81 7.51 -4.12
CA ASP A 64 -12.20 7.65 -3.69
C ASP A 64 -12.85 6.29 -3.42
N SER A 65 -12.46 5.26 -4.15
CA SER A 65 -13.02 3.92 -4.00
C SER A 65 -12.75 3.29 -2.63
N VAL A 66 -11.76 3.78 -1.89
CA VAL A 66 -11.38 3.19 -0.59
C VAL A 66 -11.47 4.17 0.58
N LYS A 67 -11.76 5.44 0.32
CA LYS A 67 -11.88 6.45 1.39
C LYS A 67 -12.89 6.01 2.45
N GLY A 68 -12.50 6.18 3.72
CA GLY A 68 -13.35 5.83 4.84
C GLY A 68 -13.32 4.35 5.20
N ARG A 69 -12.75 3.50 4.36
CA ARG A 69 -12.65 2.06 4.62
C ARG A 69 -11.22 1.60 4.84
N PHE A 70 -10.27 2.19 4.12
CA PHE A 70 -8.86 1.80 4.19
C PHE A 70 -8.06 2.90 4.87
N THR A 71 -7.06 2.48 5.66
CA THR A 71 -6.16 3.39 6.36
C THR A 71 -4.72 2.93 6.16
N ILE A 72 -3.87 3.86 5.73
CA ILE A 72 -2.44 3.62 5.57
C ILE A 72 -1.72 4.17 6.78
N SER A 73 -0.77 3.42 7.29
CA SER A 73 0.11 3.84 8.38
C SER A 73 1.51 3.30 8.13
N ARG A 74 2.47 3.77 8.92
CA ARG A 74 3.85 3.31 8.82
C ARG A 74 4.51 3.34 10.19
N ASP A 75 5.48 2.45 10.38
CA ASP A 75 6.34 2.42 11.54
C ASP A 75 7.78 2.52 11.04
N ASP A 76 8.34 3.72 11.11
CA ASP A 76 9.69 3.97 10.59
C ASP A 76 10.74 3.22 11.38
N SER A 77 10.51 2.96 12.67
CA SER A 77 11.46 2.21 13.50
C SER A 77 11.53 0.74 13.10
N LYS A 78 10.51 0.22 12.44
CA LYS A 78 10.45 -1.17 11.96
C LYS A 78 10.55 -1.26 10.45
N ASN A 79 10.74 -0.13 9.75
CA ASN A 79 10.78 -0.09 8.29
C ASN A 79 9.57 -0.80 7.67
N THR A 80 8.38 -0.55 8.20
CA THR A 80 7.18 -1.27 7.81
C THR A 80 6.08 -0.30 7.43
N LEU A 81 5.40 -0.60 6.32
CA LEU A 81 4.22 0.08 5.82
C LEU A 81 3.01 -0.83 6.05
N TYR A 82 1.88 -0.24 6.42
CA TYR A 82 0.65 -1.00 6.69
C TYR A 82 -0.51 -0.49 5.87
N LEU A 83 -1.44 -1.39 5.56
CA LEU A 83 -2.73 -1.07 4.99
C LEU A 83 -3.80 -1.80 5.80
N GLN A 84 -4.60 -1.05 6.56
CA GLN A 84 -5.75 -1.60 7.26
C GLN A 84 -6.95 -1.49 6.34
N MET A 85 -7.57 -2.61 6.03
CA MET A 85 -8.72 -2.67 5.14
C MET A 85 -9.94 -3.11 5.94
N ASN A 86 -10.95 -2.25 6.00
CA ASN A 86 -12.22 -2.55 6.68
C ASN A 86 -13.35 -2.54 5.67
N SER A 87 -14.47 -3.14 6.06
CA SER A 87 -15.68 -3.18 5.23
C SER A 87 -15.39 -3.66 3.82
N LEU A 88 -14.65 -4.76 3.71
CA LEU A 88 -14.19 -5.29 2.44
C LEU A 88 -15.35 -5.70 1.55
N ARG A 89 -15.19 -5.46 0.25
CA ARG A 89 -16.16 -5.76 -0.79
C ARG A 89 -15.55 -6.70 -1.82
N ALA A 90 -16.39 -7.38 -2.59
CA ALA A 90 -15.92 -8.28 -3.63
C ALA A 90 -14.97 -7.57 -4.62
N GLU A 91 -15.28 -6.32 -4.96
CA GLU A 91 -14.43 -5.54 -5.88
C GLU A 91 -13.08 -5.12 -5.30
N ASP A 92 -12.84 -5.35 -4.00
CA ASP A 92 -11.53 -5.15 -3.41
C ASP A 92 -10.59 -6.34 -3.66
N THR A 93 -11.09 -7.42 -4.26
CA THR A 93 -10.28 -8.57 -4.65
C THR A 93 -9.22 -8.14 -5.65
N ALA A 94 -7.95 -8.32 -5.28
CA ALA A 94 -6.83 -7.87 -6.10
C ALA A 94 -5.51 -8.37 -5.51
N VAL A 95 -4.45 -8.29 -6.30
CA VAL A 95 -3.09 -8.33 -5.78
C VAL A 95 -2.73 -6.91 -5.33
N TYR A 96 -2.25 -6.78 -4.10
CA TYR A 96 -1.88 -5.51 -3.49
C TYR A 96 -0.37 -5.40 -3.46
N TYR A 97 0.14 -4.29 -4.00
CA TYR A 97 1.58 -4.01 -4.09
C TYR A 97 1.95 -2.83 -3.22
N CYS A 98 3.05 -2.98 -2.53
CA CYS A 98 3.75 -1.93 -1.81
C CYS A 98 4.72 -1.26 -2.79
N VAL A 99 4.69 0.06 -2.90
CA VAL A 99 5.43 0.77 -3.94
C VAL A 99 6.10 2.01 -3.36
N ARG A 100 7.40 2.15 -3.62
CA ARG A 100 8.16 3.34 -3.22
C ARG A 100 8.20 4.34 -4.37
N HIS A 101 8.11 5.64 -4.06
CA HIS A 101 8.40 6.67 -5.04
C HIS A 101 9.83 6.53 -5.55
N GLY A 102 10.01 6.80 -6.83
CA GLY A 102 11.32 6.65 -7.47
C GLY A 102 12.25 7.81 -7.19
N ASN A 103 11.71 8.97 -6.85
CA ASN A 103 12.51 10.17 -6.68
C ASN A 103 12.14 10.86 -5.38
N PHE A 104 13.01 10.75 -4.43
CA PHE A 104 12.85 11.42 -3.16
C PHE A 104 13.26 12.89 -3.30
N GLY A 105 12.44 13.80 -2.75
CA GLY A 105 12.74 15.22 -2.78
C GLY A 105 12.26 15.98 -4.02
N ALA A 106 11.75 15.31 -5.04
CA ALA A 106 11.21 15.98 -6.23
C ALA A 106 9.71 16.10 -6.08
N SER A 107 9.23 17.30 -5.78
CA SER A 107 7.83 17.49 -5.46
C SER A 107 6.89 17.42 -6.67
N TYR A 108 7.41 17.65 -7.86
CA TYR A 108 6.58 17.71 -9.07
C TYR A 108 6.73 16.49 -9.97
N VAL A 109 7.69 15.62 -9.69
CA VAL A 109 7.89 14.39 -10.44
C VAL A 109 7.69 13.22 -9.48
N SER A 110 6.71 12.40 -9.79
CA SER A 110 6.37 11.28 -8.95
C SER A 110 6.19 10.06 -9.84
N TRP A 111 7.00 9.04 -9.64
CA TRP A 111 6.84 7.77 -10.33
C TRP A 111 7.14 6.64 -9.37
N PHE A 112 6.63 5.47 -9.73
CA PHE A 112 6.81 4.27 -8.94
C PHE A 112 8.00 3.50 -9.49
N ALA A 113 9.09 3.44 -8.73
CA ALA A 113 10.34 2.83 -9.19
C ALA A 113 10.58 1.45 -8.61
N TYR A 114 10.07 1.18 -7.42
CA TYR A 114 10.34 -0.10 -6.74
C TYR A 114 9.03 -0.67 -6.24
N TRP A 115 8.78 -1.93 -6.61
CA TRP A 115 7.54 -2.66 -6.30
C TRP A 115 7.87 -3.93 -5.54
N GLY A 116 7.04 -4.29 -4.58
CA GLY A 116 7.06 -5.62 -4.01
C GLY A 116 6.48 -6.64 -5.01
N GLN A 117 6.51 -7.92 -4.63
CA GLN A 117 5.94 -8.98 -5.46
C GLN A 117 4.42 -9.07 -5.33
N GLY A 118 3.85 -8.41 -4.35
CA GLY A 118 2.42 -8.38 -4.13
C GLY A 118 1.90 -9.44 -3.20
N THR A 119 0.73 -9.20 -2.63
CA THR A 119 0.01 -10.17 -1.80
C THR A 119 -1.45 -10.21 -2.25
N LEU A 120 -1.99 -11.41 -2.44
CA LEU A 120 -3.35 -11.58 -2.97
C LEU A 120 -4.37 -11.46 -1.84
N VAL A 121 -5.38 -10.63 -2.08
CA VAL A 121 -6.56 -10.51 -1.22
C VAL A 121 -7.77 -10.96 -2.03
N THR A 122 -8.50 -11.95 -1.52
CA THR A 122 -9.72 -12.45 -2.15
C THR A 122 -10.88 -12.22 -1.20
N VAL A 123 -11.89 -11.48 -1.64
CA VAL A 123 -13.09 -11.19 -0.86
C VAL A 123 -14.25 -11.95 -1.49
N SER A 124 -14.72 -12.97 -0.79
CA SER A 124 -15.75 -13.87 -1.34
C SER A 124 -16.54 -14.53 -0.22
N SER A 125 -17.82 -14.69 -0.45
CA SER A 125 -18.69 -15.40 0.49
C SER A 125 -18.64 -16.92 0.31
#